data_923cabd47924544a57c7c835cb7fab1e
#
_entry.id   923cabd47924544a57c7c835cb7fab1e
#
_cell.length_a   1.000
_cell.length_b   1.000
_cell.length_c   1.000
_cell.angle_alpha   90.00
_cell.angle_beta   90.00
_cell.angle_gamma   90.00
#
_symmetry.space_group_name_H-M   'P 1'
#
loop_
_entity.id
_entity.type
_entity.pdbx_description
1 polymer ?
#
loop_
_entity_poly.entity_id
_entity_poly.type
_entity_poly.pdbx_seq_one_letter_code
_entity_poly.pdbx_strand_id
1 'polypeptide(L)'
;MTGLGRSFLPPFNEGSLTINISTMPGISLEESDNMGRMAEKILLDIPEIQTVARKTGRAELDEHALGVNVSEMEAPFELDKRSRDEFLADVRHRLGELKGVNIEIGQPISHRIDAMLSGTKANIAIKLFGNDLNKLYNIGGQIKEAIQGIDGIADLTLEQQIERPQLQIKPKRDMLAKYGIPLPEFSEFINVALSGKVVSQVYEGGKVFDLTVKVHDDDKANMEQIGNLMIDANGQKVPLHYVAEILPLVGPNTISRENVQRKIVVSANVAGRDLNGVVKDIQKTV
;
A
#
# COMPACT_ATOMS: atom_id res chain seq x y z
N MET A 1 20.64 -18.48 35.15
CA MET A 1 19.51 -17.54 35.09
C MET A 1 19.06 -17.47 33.65
N THR A 2 17.91 -18.04 33.36
CA THR A 2 17.30 -18.04 32.06
C THR A 2 16.98 -16.60 31.65
N GLY A 3 17.54 -16.13 30.54
CA GLY A 3 17.28 -14.80 30.01
C GLY A 3 15.79 -14.66 29.69
N LEU A 4 15.09 -13.83 30.44
CA LEU A 4 13.75 -13.41 30.15
C LEU A 4 13.79 -12.63 28.81
N GLY A 5 13.07 -13.09 27.81
CA GLY A 5 12.90 -12.38 26.55
C GLY A 5 12.35 -10.97 26.83
N ARG A 6 12.86 -9.95 26.14
CA ARG A 6 12.38 -8.57 26.27
C ARG A 6 11.48 -8.26 25.08
N SER A 7 10.20 -8.04 25.35
CA SER A 7 9.25 -7.42 24.43
C SER A 7 8.91 -6.01 24.92
N PHE A 8 8.68 -5.07 24.02
CA PHE A 8 8.26 -3.70 24.38
C PHE A 8 6.88 -3.71 25.04
N LEU A 9 5.99 -4.58 24.57
CA LEU A 9 4.69 -4.84 25.17
C LEU A 9 4.53 -6.34 25.40
N PRO A 10 3.87 -6.75 26.50
CA PRO A 10 3.50 -8.15 26.66
C PRO A 10 2.55 -8.55 25.52
N PRO A 11 2.70 -9.75 24.92
CA PRO A 11 1.79 -10.25 23.94
C PRO A 11 0.42 -10.45 24.59
N PHE A 12 -0.59 -9.75 24.12
CA PHE A 12 -1.98 -9.97 24.52
C PHE A 12 -2.79 -10.39 23.28
N ASN A 13 -3.87 -11.10 23.51
CA ASN A 13 -4.75 -11.53 22.46
C ASN A 13 -5.85 -10.46 22.27
N GLU A 14 -5.88 -9.85 21.08
CA GLU A 14 -6.88 -8.85 20.74
C GLU A 14 -8.16 -9.47 20.16
N GLY A 15 -8.20 -10.81 19.98
CA GLY A 15 -9.36 -11.50 19.42
C GLY A 15 -9.62 -11.24 17.94
N SER A 16 -8.72 -10.54 17.28
CA SER A 16 -8.79 -10.26 15.84
C SER A 16 -7.40 -10.25 15.21
N LEU A 17 -7.32 -10.69 13.97
CA LEU A 17 -6.14 -10.54 13.12
C LEU A 17 -6.33 -9.35 12.18
N THR A 18 -5.27 -8.58 11.99
CA THR A 18 -5.12 -7.66 10.86
C THR A 18 -4.14 -8.28 9.87
N ILE A 19 -4.60 -8.55 8.66
CA ILE A 19 -3.83 -9.22 7.62
C ILE A 19 -3.67 -8.27 6.45
N ASN A 20 -2.43 -7.94 6.12
CA ASN A 20 -2.12 -7.15 4.93
C ASN A 20 -1.62 -8.09 3.83
N ILE A 21 -2.24 -7.98 2.67
CA ILE A 21 -1.84 -8.72 1.46
C ILE A 21 -1.42 -7.70 0.42
N SER A 22 -0.17 -7.79 -0.01
CA SER A 22 0.39 -6.92 -1.03
C SER A 22 0.75 -7.74 -2.27
N THR A 23 0.10 -7.44 -3.38
CA THR A 23 0.41 -7.98 -4.70
C THR A 23 1.49 -7.15 -5.39
N MET A 24 1.92 -7.57 -6.57
CA MET A 24 2.89 -6.79 -7.35
C MET A 24 2.33 -5.40 -7.69
N PRO A 25 3.09 -4.32 -7.49
CA PRO A 25 2.71 -2.99 -7.96
C PRO A 25 2.49 -2.98 -9.48
N GLY A 26 1.46 -2.25 -9.91
CA GLY A 26 1.06 -2.24 -11.34
C GLY A 26 -0.06 -3.22 -11.68
N ILE A 27 -0.46 -4.08 -10.76
CA ILE A 27 -1.66 -4.91 -10.89
C ILE A 27 -2.92 -4.03 -10.98
N SER A 28 -3.93 -4.48 -11.70
CA SER A 28 -5.23 -3.81 -11.73
C SER A 28 -5.96 -3.94 -10.37
N LEU A 29 -6.88 -3.02 -10.09
CA LEU A 29 -7.73 -3.12 -8.90
C LEU A 29 -8.56 -4.42 -8.93
N GLU A 30 -9.06 -4.81 -10.10
CA GLU A 30 -9.85 -6.02 -10.29
C GLU A 30 -9.05 -7.28 -9.90
N GLU A 31 -7.81 -7.41 -10.38
CA GLU A 31 -6.97 -8.56 -10.06
C GLU A 31 -6.51 -8.53 -8.59
N SER A 32 -6.23 -7.35 -8.03
CA SER A 32 -5.96 -7.20 -6.60
C SER A 32 -7.16 -7.63 -5.75
N ASP A 33 -8.37 -7.29 -6.18
CA ASP A 33 -9.61 -7.72 -5.53
C ASP A 33 -9.82 -9.24 -5.65
N ASN A 34 -9.50 -9.85 -6.79
CA ASN A 34 -9.55 -11.30 -6.98
C ASN A 34 -8.61 -12.03 -6.00
N MET A 35 -7.36 -11.54 -5.87
CA MET A 35 -6.39 -12.10 -4.91
C MET A 35 -6.89 -11.93 -3.47
N GLY A 36 -7.46 -10.78 -3.15
CA GLY A 36 -8.09 -10.54 -1.85
C GLY A 36 -9.25 -11.50 -1.57
N ARG A 37 -10.11 -11.77 -2.56
CA ARG A 37 -11.21 -12.76 -2.41
C ARG A 37 -10.71 -14.19 -2.20
N MET A 38 -9.60 -14.56 -2.84
CA MET A 38 -9.00 -15.88 -2.61
C MET A 38 -8.51 -16.01 -1.16
N ALA A 39 -7.83 -15.00 -0.64
CA ALA A 39 -7.39 -14.98 0.75
C ALA A 39 -8.55 -14.99 1.75
N GLU A 40 -9.61 -14.24 1.47
CA GLU A 40 -10.84 -14.21 2.28
C GLU A 40 -11.46 -15.58 2.40
N LYS A 41 -11.55 -16.34 1.28
CA LYS A 41 -12.04 -17.73 1.31
C LYS A 41 -11.14 -18.64 2.15
N ILE A 42 -9.82 -18.54 2.00
CA ILE A 42 -8.87 -19.33 2.79
C ILE A 42 -9.05 -19.05 4.29
N LEU A 43 -9.25 -17.79 4.67
CA LEU A 43 -9.47 -17.41 6.07
C LEU A 43 -10.81 -17.97 6.60
N LEU A 44 -11.88 -17.86 5.82
CA LEU A 44 -13.19 -18.35 6.21
C LEU A 44 -13.27 -19.89 6.29
N ASP A 45 -12.35 -20.61 5.66
CA ASP A 45 -12.20 -22.07 5.80
C ASP A 45 -11.50 -22.50 7.11
N ILE A 46 -11.07 -21.52 7.94
CA ILE A 46 -10.46 -21.77 9.25
C ILE A 46 -11.55 -21.70 10.32
N PRO A 47 -11.78 -22.78 11.09
CA PRO A 47 -12.94 -22.89 12.00
C PRO A 47 -13.04 -21.78 13.05
N GLU A 48 -11.90 -21.23 13.49
CA GLU A 48 -11.83 -20.17 14.50
C GLU A 48 -12.18 -18.78 13.94
N ILE A 49 -12.22 -18.61 12.61
CA ILE A 49 -12.56 -17.36 11.95
C ILE A 49 -14.00 -17.41 11.46
N GLN A 50 -14.86 -16.54 12.00
CA GLN A 50 -16.28 -16.52 11.66
C GLN A 50 -16.61 -15.52 10.56
N THR A 51 -15.89 -14.42 10.53
CA THR A 51 -16.11 -13.32 9.58
C THR A 51 -14.79 -12.72 9.13
N VAL A 52 -14.79 -12.17 7.92
CA VAL A 52 -13.65 -11.38 7.40
C VAL A 52 -14.21 -10.10 6.79
N ALA A 53 -13.65 -8.97 7.20
CA ALA A 53 -13.92 -7.68 6.56
C ALA A 53 -12.67 -7.26 5.77
N ARG A 54 -12.83 -6.95 4.49
CA ARG A 54 -11.72 -6.61 3.60
C ARG A 54 -11.92 -5.25 2.93
N LYS A 55 -10.84 -4.51 2.83
CA LYS A 55 -10.73 -3.35 1.95
C LYS A 55 -9.56 -3.54 0.99
N THR A 56 -9.78 -3.31 -0.30
CA THR A 56 -8.78 -3.46 -1.35
C THR A 56 -8.59 -2.13 -2.08
N GLY A 57 -7.34 -1.73 -2.24
CA GLY A 57 -6.98 -0.48 -2.89
C GLY A 57 -7.33 0.74 -2.03
N ARG A 58 -7.43 1.88 -2.71
CA ARG A 58 -7.72 3.15 -2.03
C ARG A 58 -9.11 3.67 -2.38
N ALA A 59 -9.76 4.29 -1.41
CA ALA A 59 -10.93 5.11 -1.69
C ALA A 59 -10.51 6.33 -2.53
N GLU A 60 -11.38 6.76 -3.43
CA GLU A 60 -11.22 8.04 -4.12
C GLU A 60 -11.18 9.17 -3.08
N LEU A 61 -10.25 10.11 -3.24
CA LEU A 61 -10.10 11.30 -2.38
C LEU A 61 -9.67 11.00 -0.92
N ASP A 62 -9.17 9.80 -0.61
CA ASP A 62 -8.63 9.46 0.70
C ASP A 62 -7.13 9.78 0.77
N GLU A 63 -6.73 10.57 1.77
CA GLU A 63 -5.33 10.96 2.00
C GLU A 63 -4.48 9.81 2.57
N HIS A 64 -5.08 8.84 3.26
CA HIS A 64 -4.41 7.71 3.88
C HIS A 64 -4.47 6.42 3.05
N ALA A 65 -4.53 6.57 1.76
CA ALA A 65 -4.79 5.50 0.85
C ALA A 65 -3.65 4.49 0.71
N LEU A 66 -3.98 3.23 0.84
CA LEU A 66 -3.15 2.12 0.40
C LEU A 66 -3.10 2.09 -1.14
N GLY A 67 -2.04 1.51 -1.73
CA GLY A 67 -1.98 1.30 -3.17
C GLY A 67 -3.06 0.31 -3.63
N VAL A 68 -3.47 0.39 -4.90
CA VAL A 68 -4.45 -0.56 -5.49
C VAL A 68 -4.03 -2.03 -5.38
N ASN A 69 -2.74 -2.28 -5.19
CA ASN A 69 -2.15 -3.60 -5.02
C ASN A 69 -2.17 -4.11 -3.57
N VAL A 70 -2.84 -3.44 -2.64
CA VAL A 70 -2.87 -3.82 -1.22
C VAL A 70 -4.30 -4.08 -0.79
N SER A 71 -4.50 -5.20 -0.10
CA SER A 71 -5.72 -5.54 0.63
C SER A 71 -5.41 -5.61 2.12
N GLU A 72 -6.22 -4.98 2.94
CA GLU A 72 -6.19 -5.11 4.40
C GLU A 72 -7.46 -5.82 4.86
N MET A 73 -7.28 -6.84 5.69
CA MET A 73 -8.36 -7.68 6.21
C MET A 73 -8.37 -7.66 7.72
N GLU A 74 -9.56 -7.55 8.29
CA GLU A 74 -9.83 -7.78 9.70
C GLU A 74 -10.57 -9.10 9.83
N ALA A 75 -10.01 -10.01 10.63
CA ALA A 75 -10.53 -11.35 10.85
C ALA A 75 -10.63 -11.64 12.36
N PRO A 76 -11.79 -11.36 12.99
CA PRO A 76 -12.06 -11.78 14.35
C PRO A 76 -12.01 -13.31 14.48
N PHE A 77 -11.44 -13.81 15.58
CA PHE A 77 -11.31 -15.23 15.83
C PHE A 77 -11.58 -15.61 17.29
N GLU A 78 -12.03 -16.82 17.50
CA GLU A 78 -12.21 -17.43 18.81
C GLU A 78 -11.47 -18.76 18.87
N LEU A 79 -10.54 -18.88 19.84
CA LEU A 79 -9.77 -20.12 20.06
C LEU A 79 -10.57 -21.07 20.95
N ASP A 80 -10.76 -22.31 20.49
CA ASP A 80 -11.42 -23.38 21.28
C ASP A 80 -10.40 -24.41 21.77
N LYS A 81 -9.73 -25.11 20.86
CA LYS A 81 -8.87 -26.28 21.22
C LYS A 81 -7.40 -26.05 20.95
N ARG A 82 -7.09 -25.22 19.96
CA ARG A 82 -5.71 -24.96 19.54
C ARG A 82 -5.12 -23.80 20.32
N SER A 83 -3.80 -23.89 20.57
CA SER A 83 -3.05 -22.73 21.04
C SER A 83 -3.03 -21.62 20.00
N ARG A 84 -2.77 -20.39 20.44
CA ARG A 84 -2.63 -19.25 19.55
C ARG A 84 -1.52 -19.47 18.51
N ASP A 85 -0.41 -20.06 18.93
CA ASP A 85 0.73 -20.28 18.04
C ASP A 85 0.42 -21.32 16.95
N GLU A 86 -0.28 -22.38 17.29
CA GLU A 86 -0.78 -23.37 16.33
C GLU A 86 -1.78 -22.76 15.34
N PHE A 87 -2.70 -21.92 15.83
CA PHE A 87 -3.65 -21.21 14.99
C PHE A 87 -2.93 -20.25 14.02
N LEU A 88 -1.98 -19.43 14.50
CA LEU A 88 -1.23 -18.50 13.65
C LEU A 88 -0.35 -19.26 12.64
N ALA A 89 0.22 -20.40 13.01
CA ALA A 89 0.99 -21.24 12.10
C ALA A 89 0.12 -21.78 10.97
N ASP A 90 -1.11 -22.25 11.27
CA ASP A 90 -2.08 -22.72 10.27
C ASP A 90 -2.54 -21.58 9.34
N VAL A 91 -2.84 -20.39 9.88
CA VAL A 91 -3.17 -19.19 9.09
C VAL A 91 -2.05 -18.86 8.10
N ARG A 92 -0.79 -18.81 8.59
CA ARG A 92 0.38 -18.56 7.73
C ARG A 92 0.58 -19.62 6.67
N HIS A 93 0.44 -20.89 7.05
CA HIS A 93 0.59 -22.01 6.12
C HIS A 93 -0.41 -21.92 4.97
N ARG A 94 -1.70 -21.76 5.29
CA ARG A 94 -2.78 -21.69 4.28
C ARG A 94 -2.67 -20.46 3.40
N LEU A 95 -2.43 -19.28 3.97
CA LEU A 95 -2.23 -18.07 3.17
C LEU A 95 -0.96 -18.13 2.34
N GLY A 96 0.09 -18.83 2.79
CA GLY A 96 1.34 -19.05 2.06
C GLY A 96 1.17 -19.85 0.76
N GLU A 97 0.03 -20.53 0.55
CA GLU A 97 -0.31 -21.18 -0.71
C GLU A 97 -0.65 -20.18 -1.82
N LEU A 98 -1.03 -18.95 -1.48
CA LEU A 98 -1.26 -17.87 -2.44
C LEU A 98 0.06 -17.43 -3.06
N LYS A 99 0.18 -17.60 -4.37
CA LYS A 99 1.39 -17.22 -5.11
C LYS A 99 1.31 -15.75 -5.55
N GLY A 100 2.46 -15.06 -5.59
CA GLY A 100 2.57 -13.69 -6.08
C GLY A 100 2.10 -12.62 -5.11
N VAL A 101 1.94 -12.95 -3.83
CA VAL A 101 1.56 -12.01 -2.77
C VAL A 101 2.59 -12.00 -1.64
N ASN A 102 2.75 -10.85 -1.00
CA ASN A 102 3.40 -10.74 0.31
C ASN A 102 2.31 -10.62 1.36
N ILE A 103 2.46 -11.36 2.45
CA ILE A 103 1.48 -11.44 3.52
C ILE A 103 2.12 -11.03 4.83
N GLU A 104 1.48 -10.12 5.54
CA GLU A 104 1.85 -9.69 6.89
C GLU A 104 0.67 -9.93 7.82
N ILE A 105 0.90 -10.66 8.92
CA ILE A 105 -0.14 -11.01 9.88
C ILE A 105 0.20 -10.39 11.22
N GLY A 106 -0.72 -9.62 11.76
CA GLY A 106 -0.61 -8.99 13.07
C GLY A 106 -1.96 -8.87 13.75
N GLN A 107 -2.02 -8.00 14.73
CA GLN A 107 -3.25 -7.65 15.45
C GLN A 107 -3.50 -6.15 15.37
N PRO A 108 -4.76 -5.69 15.47
CA PRO A 108 -5.12 -4.29 15.21
C PRO A 108 -4.33 -3.25 16.00
N ILE A 109 -4.18 -3.43 17.31
CA ILE A 109 -3.49 -2.48 18.20
C ILE A 109 -1.97 -2.64 18.06
N SER A 110 -1.48 -3.89 18.08
CA SER A 110 -0.05 -4.18 17.95
C SER A 110 0.50 -3.62 16.64
N HIS A 111 -0.19 -3.81 15.52
CA HIS A 111 0.20 -3.24 14.21
C HIS A 111 0.29 -1.71 14.22
N ARG A 112 -0.63 -1.03 14.91
CA ARG A 112 -0.61 0.44 15.03
C ARG A 112 0.57 0.91 15.86
N ILE A 113 0.87 0.21 16.97
CA ILE A 113 2.00 0.54 17.84
C ILE A 113 3.31 0.32 17.09
N ASP A 114 3.48 -0.81 16.42
CA ASP A 114 4.67 -1.11 15.62
C ASP A 114 4.86 -0.05 14.53
N ALA A 115 3.79 0.33 13.83
CA ALA A 115 3.84 1.38 12.82
C ALA A 115 4.24 2.76 13.38
N MET A 116 3.78 3.11 14.59
CA MET A 116 4.16 4.36 15.26
C MET A 116 5.61 4.37 15.70
N LEU A 117 6.14 3.24 16.20
CA LEU A 117 7.49 3.14 16.77
C LEU A 117 8.56 2.95 15.69
N SER A 118 8.32 2.06 14.73
CA SER A 118 9.29 1.66 13.71
C SER A 118 9.02 2.28 12.33
N GLY A 119 7.81 2.80 12.11
CA GLY A 119 7.32 3.22 10.81
C GLY A 119 6.94 2.06 9.89
N THR A 120 6.84 0.85 10.44
CA THR A 120 6.37 -0.37 9.76
C THR A 120 5.39 -1.11 10.65
N LYS A 121 4.55 -1.94 10.06
CA LYS A 121 3.56 -2.76 10.78
C LYS A 121 4.16 -4.09 11.31
N ALA A 122 5.47 -4.19 11.43
CA ALA A 122 6.18 -5.41 11.81
C ALA A 122 7.06 -5.20 13.05
N ASN A 123 7.35 -6.28 13.77
CA ASN A 123 8.14 -6.26 15.00
C ASN A 123 9.62 -5.86 14.77
N ILE A 124 10.16 -6.16 13.58
CA ILE A 124 11.54 -5.87 13.19
C ILE A 124 11.52 -5.04 11.91
N ALA A 125 12.28 -3.94 11.90
CA ALA A 125 12.49 -3.10 10.75
C ALA A 125 13.99 -2.85 10.53
N ILE A 126 14.52 -3.34 9.40
CA ILE A 126 15.89 -3.07 8.96
C ILE A 126 15.79 -1.97 7.92
N LYS A 127 16.27 -0.79 8.26
CA LYS A 127 16.19 0.42 7.44
C LYS A 127 17.49 0.64 6.69
N LEU A 128 17.43 0.68 5.38
CA LEU A 128 18.56 1.01 4.50
C LEU A 128 18.39 2.44 4.00
N PHE A 129 19.42 3.25 4.18
CA PHE A 129 19.43 4.66 3.76
C PHE A 129 20.39 4.90 2.61
N GLY A 130 20.01 5.75 1.66
CA GLY A 130 20.87 6.11 0.53
C GLY A 130 20.14 6.95 -0.53
N ASN A 131 20.88 7.34 -1.57
CA ASN A 131 20.34 8.20 -2.63
C ASN A 131 19.80 7.43 -3.83
N ASP A 132 20.25 6.19 -4.03
CA ASP A 132 19.90 5.34 -5.17
C ASP A 132 18.94 4.22 -4.72
N LEU A 133 17.67 4.33 -5.10
CA LEU A 133 16.62 3.40 -4.70
C LEU A 133 16.85 2.00 -5.26
N ASN A 134 17.38 1.87 -6.49
CA ASN A 134 17.64 0.56 -7.10
C ASN A 134 18.76 -0.17 -6.35
N LYS A 135 19.80 0.55 -5.98
CA LYS A 135 20.90 0.01 -5.17
C LYS A 135 20.40 -0.42 -3.78
N LEU A 136 19.57 0.42 -3.13
CA LEU A 136 18.96 0.08 -1.83
C LEU A 136 18.09 -1.16 -1.93
N TYR A 137 17.28 -1.27 -2.99
CA TYR A 137 16.43 -2.43 -3.22
C TYR A 137 17.24 -3.72 -3.40
N ASN A 138 18.31 -3.69 -4.19
CA ASN A 138 19.19 -4.83 -4.40
C ASN A 138 19.87 -5.28 -3.08
N ILE A 139 20.36 -4.31 -2.28
CA ILE A 139 20.93 -4.61 -0.95
C ILE A 139 19.86 -5.17 -0.01
N GLY A 140 18.65 -4.59 -0.03
CA GLY A 140 17.53 -5.11 0.74
C GLY A 140 17.17 -6.55 0.38
N GLY A 141 17.24 -6.90 -0.91
CA GLY A 141 17.08 -8.27 -1.40
C GLY A 141 18.13 -9.23 -0.84
N GLN A 142 19.40 -8.83 -0.88
CA GLN A 142 20.50 -9.61 -0.30
C GLN A 142 20.34 -9.83 1.22
N ILE A 143 19.93 -8.77 1.94
CA ILE A 143 19.65 -8.89 3.38
C ILE A 143 18.50 -9.86 3.62
N LYS A 144 17.38 -9.71 2.87
CA LYS A 144 16.24 -10.61 2.97
C LYS A 144 16.65 -12.07 2.76
N GLU A 145 17.42 -12.36 1.73
CA GLU A 145 17.93 -13.70 1.45
C GLU A 145 18.85 -14.23 2.57
N ALA A 146 19.71 -13.38 3.11
CA ALA A 146 20.64 -13.76 4.17
C ALA A 146 19.95 -14.14 5.49
N ILE A 147 18.84 -13.45 5.82
CA ILE A 147 18.17 -13.63 7.11
C ILE A 147 16.95 -14.58 7.06
N GLN A 148 16.47 -14.95 5.87
CA GLN A 148 15.27 -15.78 5.73
C GLN A 148 15.32 -17.14 6.41
N GLY A 149 16.56 -17.69 6.62
CA GLY A 149 16.80 -18.98 7.29
C GLY A 149 16.97 -18.88 8.80
N ILE A 150 16.90 -17.69 9.39
CA ILE A 150 17.05 -17.53 10.84
C ILE A 150 15.78 -18.01 11.55
N ASP A 151 15.94 -18.94 12.48
CA ASP A 151 14.83 -19.46 13.27
C ASP A 151 14.11 -18.36 14.04
N GLY A 152 12.78 -18.38 14.02
CA GLY A 152 11.92 -17.38 14.62
C GLY A 152 11.56 -16.19 13.72
N ILE A 153 12.11 -16.06 12.51
CA ILE A 153 11.66 -15.07 11.54
C ILE A 153 10.37 -15.54 10.85
N ALA A 154 9.39 -14.66 10.82
CA ALA A 154 8.12 -14.84 10.11
C ALA A 154 7.76 -13.58 9.31
N ASP A 155 6.87 -13.72 8.31
CA ASP A 155 6.31 -12.64 7.52
C ASP A 155 7.39 -11.68 6.96
N LEU A 156 8.53 -12.25 6.50
CA LEU A 156 9.68 -11.50 6.01
C LEU A 156 9.39 -10.84 4.67
N THR A 157 9.35 -9.52 4.65
CA THR A 157 9.05 -8.71 3.46
C THR A 157 10.13 -7.67 3.20
N LEU A 158 10.27 -7.29 1.92
CA LEU A 158 11.05 -6.15 1.46
C LEU A 158 10.09 -5.12 0.88
N GLU A 159 10.22 -3.86 1.30
CA GLU A 159 9.47 -2.75 0.73
C GLU A 159 9.64 -2.72 -0.78
N GLN A 160 8.52 -2.84 -1.50
CA GLN A 160 8.56 -3.00 -2.96
C GLN A 160 8.85 -1.67 -3.64
N GLN A 161 9.90 -1.65 -4.45
CA GLN A 161 10.29 -0.53 -5.30
C GLN A 161 10.13 -0.93 -6.77
N ILE A 162 8.89 -1.05 -7.20
CA ILE A 162 8.59 -1.34 -8.59
C ILE A 162 8.23 -0.04 -9.28
N GLU A 163 8.90 0.21 -10.39
CA GLU A 163 8.56 1.31 -11.28
C GLU A 163 7.16 1.10 -11.86
N ARG A 164 6.31 2.11 -11.71
CA ARG A 164 4.94 2.09 -12.26
C ARG A 164 4.86 2.94 -13.52
N PRO A 165 4.07 2.52 -14.48
CA PRO A 165 3.62 3.42 -15.52
C PRO A 165 2.93 4.64 -14.90
N GLN A 166 3.38 5.81 -15.26
CA GLN A 166 2.84 7.10 -14.83
C GLN A 166 2.50 7.92 -16.08
N LEU A 167 1.52 8.78 -15.95
CA LEU A 167 1.20 9.73 -16.99
C LEU A 167 1.68 11.12 -16.54
N GLN A 168 2.59 11.71 -17.30
CA GLN A 168 2.99 13.08 -17.10
C GLN A 168 2.26 13.99 -18.07
N ILE A 169 1.52 14.98 -17.55
CA ILE A 169 0.89 16.04 -18.32
C ILE A 169 1.69 17.30 -18.12
N LYS A 170 2.51 17.64 -19.11
CA LYS A 170 3.43 18.78 -19.05
C LYS A 170 2.84 19.98 -19.80
N PRO A 171 2.57 21.11 -19.13
CA PRO A 171 2.03 22.29 -19.79
C PRO A 171 3.03 22.89 -20.78
N LYS A 172 2.57 23.22 -21.98
CA LYS A 172 3.29 24.03 -22.99
C LYS A 172 3.05 25.49 -22.67
N ARG A 173 3.96 26.10 -21.90
CA ARG A 173 3.76 27.47 -21.35
C ARG A 173 3.48 28.51 -22.41
N ASP A 174 4.16 28.43 -23.56
CA ASP A 174 3.95 29.36 -24.68
C ASP A 174 2.54 29.24 -25.28
N MET A 175 2.03 28.00 -25.36
CA MET A 175 0.68 27.74 -25.85
C MET A 175 -0.38 28.15 -24.82
N LEU A 176 -0.15 27.91 -23.51
CA LEU A 176 -1.02 28.43 -22.47
C LEU A 176 -1.14 29.96 -22.55
N ALA A 177 0.00 30.66 -22.69
CA ALA A 177 0.01 32.11 -22.84
C ALA A 177 -0.70 32.56 -24.10
N LYS A 178 -0.48 31.89 -25.24
CA LYS A 178 -1.16 32.16 -26.52
C LYS A 178 -2.69 32.07 -26.44
N TYR A 179 -3.18 31.07 -25.71
CA TYR A 179 -4.61 30.84 -25.51
C TYR A 179 -5.18 31.60 -24.29
N GLY A 180 -4.34 32.32 -23.56
CA GLY A 180 -4.75 33.07 -22.37
C GLY A 180 -5.20 32.20 -21.19
N ILE A 181 -4.63 30.99 -21.08
CA ILE A 181 -4.96 30.04 -20.00
C ILE A 181 -3.94 30.20 -18.88
N PRO A 182 -4.32 30.68 -17.68
CA PRO A 182 -3.44 30.71 -16.52
C PRO A 182 -3.03 29.32 -16.08
N LEU A 183 -1.78 29.14 -15.62
CA LEU A 183 -1.28 27.86 -15.14
C LEU A 183 -2.12 27.27 -13.98
N PRO A 184 -2.64 28.07 -13.01
CA PRO A 184 -3.53 27.53 -11.98
C PRO A 184 -4.82 26.95 -12.54
N GLU A 185 -5.45 27.61 -13.53
CA GLU A 185 -6.66 27.13 -14.19
C GLU A 185 -6.41 25.84 -14.98
N PHE A 186 -5.27 25.77 -15.67
CA PHE A 186 -4.82 24.54 -16.31
C PHE A 186 -4.67 23.39 -15.31
N SER A 187 -4.00 23.64 -14.17
CA SER A 187 -3.79 22.63 -13.13
C SER A 187 -5.11 22.18 -12.49
N GLU A 188 -6.01 23.13 -12.24
CA GLU A 188 -7.36 22.84 -11.71
C GLU A 188 -8.16 21.98 -12.70
N PHE A 189 -8.13 22.31 -14.00
CA PHE A 189 -8.78 21.52 -15.04
C PHE A 189 -8.29 20.07 -15.02
N ILE A 190 -6.97 19.85 -14.97
CA ILE A 190 -6.39 18.50 -14.94
C ILE A 190 -6.84 17.75 -13.68
N ASN A 191 -6.82 18.39 -12.52
CA ASN A 191 -7.27 17.77 -11.27
C ASN A 191 -8.75 17.37 -11.34
N VAL A 192 -9.61 18.27 -11.78
CA VAL A 192 -11.06 17.99 -11.90
C VAL A 192 -11.32 16.88 -12.93
N ALA A 193 -10.65 16.93 -14.08
CA ALA A 193 -10.87 15.99 -15.16
C ALA A 193 -10.43 14.56 -14.77
N LEU A 194 -9.26 14.39 -14.17
CA LEU A 194 -8.68 13.09 -13.90
C LEU A 194 -9.06 12.52 -12.52
N SER A 195 -9.01 13.34 -11.48
CA SER A 195 -9.24 12.92 -10.09
C SER A 195 -10.68 13.20 -9.60
N GLY A 196 -11.36 14.16 -10.22
CA GLY A 196 -12.63 14.67 -9.72
C GLY A 196 -12.45 15.74 -8.64
N LYS A 197 -13.52 16.51 -8.41
CA LYS A 197 -13.59 17.54 -7.37
C LYS A 197 -14.92 17.49 -6.67
N VAL A 198 -14.88 17.45 -5.35
CA VAL A 198 -16.08 17.66 -4.51
C VAL A 198 -16.50 19.13 -4.65
N VAL A 199 -17.68 19.35 -5.19
CA VAL A 199 -18.22 20.71 -5.44
C VAL A 199 -19.29 21.11 -4.43
N SER A 200 -19.92 20.14 -3.78
CA SER A 200 -20.97 20.37 -2.78
C SER A 200 -21.18 19.11 -1.96
N GLN A 201 -22.08 19.21 -0.97
CA GLN A 201 -22.55 18.07 -0.18
C GLN A 201 -24.08 18.00 -0.23
N VAL A 202 -24.60 16.78 -0.31
CA VAL A 202 -26.03 16.49 -0.28
C VAL A 202 -26.36 15.83 1.06
N TYR A 203 -27.35 16.36 1.74
CA TYR A 203 -27.81 15.85 3.03
C TYR A 203 -29.12 15.08 2.81
N GLU A 204 -29.12 13.79 3.10
CA GLU A 204 -30.27 12.92 2.92
C GLU A 204 -30.39 11.92 4.07
N GLY A 205 -31.55 11.88 4.74
CA GLY A 205 -31.82 10.89 5.79
C GLY A 205 -30.84 10.90 6.96
N GLY A 206 -30.23 12.04 7.31
CA GLY A 206 -29.21 12.16 8.35
C GLY A 206 -27.81 11.73 7.91
N LYS A 207 -27.61 11.43 6.61
CA LYS A 207 -26.33 11.12 5.99
C LYS A 207 -25.86 12.28 5.12
N VAL A 208 -24.55 12.41 4.97
CA VAL A 208 -23.92 13.41 4.11
C VAL A 208 -23.22 12.69 2.97
N PHE A 209 -23.49 13.11 1.74
CA PHE A 209 -22.88 12.59 0.52
C PHE A 209 -22.14 13.70 -0.20
N ASP A 210 -20.91 13.45 -0.60
CA ASP A 210 -20.14 14.39 -1.42
C ASP A 210 -20.65 14.37 -2.87
N LEU A 211 -20.95 15.55 -3.42
CA LEU A 211 -21.25 15.73 -4.82
C LEU A 211 -19.94 15.99 -5.57
N THR A 212 -19.48 14.98 -6.32
CA THR A 212 -18.22 15.04 -7.05
C THR A 212 -18.45 15.23 -8.55
N VAL A 213 -17.76 16.18 -9.14
CA VAL A 213 -17.69 16.38 -10.60
C VAL A 213 -16.40 15.79 -11.12
N LYS A 214 -16.49 14.92 -12.12
CA LYS A 214 -15.34 14.33 -12.84
C LYS A 214 -15.70 14.10 -14.30
N VAL A 215 -14.70 13.94 -15.17
CA VAL A 215 -14.88 13.46 -16.54
C VAL A 215 -15.25 11.98 -16.49
N HIS A 216 -16.12 11.54 -17.40
CA HIS A 216 -16.51 10.14 -17.51
C HIS A 216 -15.29 9.25 -17.76
N ASP A 217 -15.29 8.05 -17.19
CA ASP A 217 -14.09 7.20 -17.24
C ASP A 217 -13.75 6.75 -18.66
N ASP A 218 -14.73 6.56 -19.54
CA ASP A 218 -14.50 6.23 -20.97
C ASP A 218 -13.75 7.36 -21.70
N ASP A 219 -13.98 8.63 -21.34
CA ASP A 219 -13.34 9.80 -21.97
C ASP A 219 -11.88 10.02 -21.51
N LYS A 220 -11.39 9.22 -20.58
CA LYS A 220 -10.02 9.26 -20.04
C LYS A 220 -9.35 7.88 -19.98
N ALA A 221 -9.88 6.89 -20.68
CA ALA A 221 -9.40 5.52 -20.65
C ALA A 221 -7.99 5.33 -21.25
N ASN A 222 -7.56 6.24 -22.12
CA ASN A 222 -6.24 6.21 -22.75
C ASN A 222 -5.68 7.62 -22.99
N MET A 223 -4.39 7.70 -23.37
CA MET A 223 -3.70 8.97 -23.58
C MET A 223 -4.31 9.81 -24.71
N GLU A 224 -4.85 9.19 -25.76
CA GLU A 224 -5.47 9.90 -26.86
C GLU A 224 -6.76 10.59 -26.41
N GLN A 225 -7.61 9.89 -25.68
CA GLN A 225 -8.84 10.46 -25.12
C GLN A 225 -8.54 11.58 -24.12
N ILE A 226 -7.54 11.40 -23.25
CA ILE A 226 -7.08 12.47 -22.36
C ILE A 226 -6.60 13.68 -23.16
N GLY A 227 -5.85 13.46 -24.26
CA GLY A 227 -5.38 14.53 -25.13
C GLY A 227 -6.52 15.30 -25.84
N ASN A 228 -7.65 14.65 -26.05
CA ASN A 228 -8.83 15.25 -26.68
C ASN A 228 -9.77 15.96 -25.70
N LEU A 229 -9.51 15.90 -24.38
CA LEU A 229 -10.28 16.68 -23.40
C LEU A 229 -10.21 18.17 -23.73
N MET A 230 -11.35 18.85 -23.69
CA MET A 230 -11.48 20.25 -24.07
C MET A 230 -11.33 21.16 -22.86
N ILE A 231 -10.24 21.96 -22.82
CA ILE A 231 -10.05 23.01 -21.83
C ILE A 231 -10.64 24.33 -22.34
N ASP A 232 -11.23 25.09 -21.42
CA ASP A 232 -11.75 26.42 -21.74
C ASP A 232 -10.60 27.45 -21.84
N ALA A 233 -10.61 28.20 -22.92
CA ALA A 233 -9.67 29.26 -23.20
C ALA A 233 -10.46 30.55 -23.52
N ASN A 234 -10.92 31.26 -22.50
CA ASN A 234 -11.73 32.48 -22.66
C ASN A 234 -13.00 32.25 -23.50
N GLY A 235 -13.73 31.16 -23.26
CA GLY A 235 -14.94 30.79 -23.99
C GLY A 235 -14.69 29.97 -25.26
N GLN A 236 -13.43 29.75 -25.64
CA GLN A 236 -13.03 28.89 -26.74
C GLN A 236 -12.61 27.52 -26.21
N LYS A 237 -13.11 26.44 -26.78
CA LYS A 237 -12.72 25.07 -26.41
C LYS A 237 -11.48 24.64 -27.19
N VAL A 238 -10.41 24.30 -26.47
CA VAL A 238 -9.12 23.89 -27.03
C VAL A 238 -8.77 22.48 -26.54
N PRO A 239 -8.44 21.54 -27.44
CA PRO A 239 -7.99 20.21 -27.03
C PRO A 239 -6.71 20.28 -26.16
N LEU A 240 -6.65 19.44 -25.11
CA LEU A 240 -5.55 19.44 -24.16
C LEU A 240 -4.18 19.22 -24.82
N HIS A 241 -4.10 18.38 -25.86
CA HIS A 241 -2.84 18.10 -26.59
C HIS A 241 -2.21 19.32 -27.29
N TYR A 242 -3.00 20.38 -27.55
CA TYR A 242 -2.43 21.67 -28.05
C TYR A 242 -1.67 22.41 -26.97
N VAL A 243 -2.13 22.38 -25.74
CA VAL A 243 -1.59 23.17 -24.61
C VAL A 243 -0.75 22.36 -23.65
N ALA A 244 -0.69 21.03 -23.81
CA ALA A 244 0.13 20.15 -22.99
C ALA A 244 0.78 19.02 -23.81
N GLU A 245 1.88 18.49 -23.29
CA GLU A 245 2.45 17.20 -23.71
C GLU A 245 1.97 16.13 -22.74
N ILE A 246 1.50 15.01 -23.28
CA ILE A 246 1.05 13.87 -22.51
C ILE A 246 2.06 12.75 -22.75
N LEU A 247 2.85 12.43 -21.73
CA LEU A 247 3.99 11.52 -21.86
C LEU A 247 3.83 10.32 -20.91
N PRO A 248 4.00 9.10 -21.42
CA PRO A 248 4.15 7.95 -20.55
C PRO A 248 5.52 8.03 -19.87
N LEU A 249 5.54 7.92 -18.57
CA LEU A 249 6.75 7.81 -17.77
C LEU A 249 6.73 6.50 -16.98
N VAL A 250 7.90 6.12 -16.53
CA VAL A 250 8.08 5.04 -15.57
C VAL A 250 8.78 5.63 -14.36
N GLY A 251 8.22 5.42 -13.20
CA GLY A 251 8.78 5.98 -11.98
C GLY A 251 8.43 5.17 -10.75
N PRO A 252 9.17 5.39 -9.65
CA PRO A 252 8.91 4.69 -8.40
C PRO A 252 7.51 5.00 -7.89
N ASN A 253 6.84 3.96 -7.40
CA ASN A 253 5.50 4.09 -6.83
C ASN A 253 5.49 4.99 -5.59
N THR A 254 6.45 4.77 -4.71
CA THR A 254 6.59 5.48 -3.44
C THR A 254 8.08 5.71 -3.19
N ILE A 255 8.42 6.87 -2.67
CA ILE A 255 9.77 7.16 -2.18
C ILE A 255 9.68 7.42 -0.69
N SER A 256 9.95 6.39 0.10
CA SER A 256 9.98 6.48 1.56
C SER A 256 11.19 7.29 2.01
N ARG A 257 10.96 8.21 2.98
CA ARG A 257 12.02 9.04 3.55
C ARG A 257 11.92 9.07 5.06
N GLU A 258 13.09 9.14 5.70
CA GLU A 258 13.23 9.38 7.12
C GLU A 258 14.41 10.33 7.33
N ASN A 259 14.22 11.38 8.13
CA ASN A 259 15.24 12.42 8.35
C ASN A 259 15.84 12.96 7.02
N VAL A 260 14.97 13.26 6.06
CA VAL A 260 15.30 13.76 4.70
C VAL A 260 16.00 12.73 3.80
N GLN A 261 16.48 11.62 4.30
CA GLN A 261 17.15 10.56 3.53
C GLN A 261 16.11 9.57 2.95
N ARG A 262 16.35 9.12 1.73
CA ARG A 262 15.56 8.03 1.14
C ARG A 262 15.87 6.74 1.88
N LYS A 263 14.85 5.92 2.10
CA LYS A 263 15.01 4.61 2.73
C LYS A 263 14.26 3.52 2.01
N ILE A 264 14.70 2.30 2.21
CA ILE A 264 13.97 1.05 1.96
C ILE A 264 13.99 0.22 3.22
N VAL A 265 12.93 -0.49 3.49
CA VAL A 265 12.77 -1.27 4.71
C VAL A 265 12.64 -2.76 4.38
N VAL A 266 13.43 -3.58 5.07
CA VAL A 266 13.19 -5.01 5.21
C VAL A 266 12.51 -5.23 6.54
N SER A 267 11.31 -5.78 6.55
CA SER A 267 10.50 -5.98 7.75
C SER A 267 10.24 -7.46 8.00
N ALA A 268 10.14 -7.83 9.26
CA ALA A 268 9.84 -9.19 9.69
C ALA A 268 9.06 -9.21 11.00
N ASN A 269 8.25 -10.24 11.18
CA ASN A 269 7.68 -10.59 12.47
C ASN A 269 8.48 -11.69 13.14
N VAL A 270 8.24 -11.90 14.43
CA VAL A 270 8.86 -12.96 15.21
C VAL A 270 7.81 -13.97 15.63
N ALA A 271 8.08 -15.26 15.43
CA ALA A 271 7.24 -16.35 15.84
C ALA A 271 8.05 -17.45 16.54
N GLY A 272 7.54 -17.96 17.66
CA GLY A 272 8.14 -19.09 18.39
C GLY A 272 9.46 -18.80 19.14
N ARG A 273 9.98 -17.56 19.08
CA ARG A 273 11.22 -17.13 19.75
C ARG A 273 11.08 -15.75 20.37
N ASP A 274 12.06 -15.38 21.20
CA ASP A 274 12.14 -14.02 21.72
C ASP A 274 12.72 -13.03 20.70
N LEU A 275 12.18 -11.82 20.68
CA LEU A 275 12.57 -10.76 19.77
C LEU A 275 14.07 -10.41 19.83
N ASN A 276 14.62 -10.32 21.04
CA ASN A 276 16.03 -9.93 21.24
C ASN A 276 17.00 -10.97 20.69
N GLY A 277 16.69 -12.26 20.84
CA GLY A 277 17.46 -13.36 20.27
C GLY A 277 17.50 -13.31 18.74
N VAL A 278 16.34 -13.13 18.11
CA VAL A 278 16.23 -13.00 16.65
C VAL A 278 16.98 -11.76 16.14
N VAL A 279 16.83 -10.61 16.80
CA VAL A 279 17.57 -9.38 16.42
C VAL A 279 19.08 -9.56 16.51
N LYS A 280 19.59 -10.24 17.56
CA LYS A 280 21.03 -10.53 17.66
C LYS A 280 21.54 -11.45 16.56
N ASP A 281 20.75 -12.43 16.15
CA ASP A 281 21.13 -13.33 15.07
C ASP A 281 21.13 -12.60 13.71
N ILE A 282 20.14 -11.72 13.48
CA ILE A 282 20.15 -10.81 12.32
C ILE A 282 21.41 -9.93 12.32
N GLN A 283 21.74 -9.28 13.44
CA GLN A 283 22.92 -8.40 13.56
C GLN A 283 24.26 -9.11 13.32
N LYS A 284 24.32 -10.41 13.48
CA LYS A 284 25.52 -11.19 13.18
C LYS A 284 25.59 -11.60 11.70
N THR A 285 24.44 -11.65 11.04
CA THR A 285 24.32 -12.13 9.66
C THR A 285 24.45 -10.98 8.66
N VAL A 286 24.04 -9.77 9.04
CA VAL A 286 24.09 -8.53 8.26
C VAL A 286 25.25 -7.65 8.72
#